data_59b0c1175737dbbff57513f5d64a74bb
#
_entry.id   59b0c1175737dbbff57513f5d64a74bb
#
_cell.length_a   1.000
_cell.length_b   1.000
_cell.length_c   1.000
_cell.angle_alpha   90.00
_cell.angle_beta   90.00
_cell.angle_gamma   90.00
#
_symmetry.space_group_name_H-M   'P 1'
#
loop_
_entity.id
_entity.type
_entity.pdbx_description
1 polymer ?
#
loop_
_entity_poly.entity_id
_entity_poly.type
_entity_poly.pdbx_seq_one_letter_code
_entity_poly.pdbx_strand_id
1 'polypeptide(L)'
;MQYHEAGIYLAGGRLSPNGRLAPEEAREQTMAYQIMRQHEEGREAGMMHLRFDAMVSHDITYVGIIQTARASGLTEFPVPYALTNCHNSLCAVGGTINEDDHVFGLSAAKKYGGIYVPANQAVIHQYAREELCACGRMILGSDSHPRYGAYGTMGIGEGGPELVKQLLHNTYDIPAPPVVLIYVTGRLAHGVGPHDVALALCKEVFGVVKNAVLEFVGPGIRTLSTDERMGIDVMTTETACLSSIWETDEAVQAYYENHGRPEAYRPLAPGAEAYYDHYIELDLSEIEPMIALPYHPSNAVPIRELKADPVRYLEPLGLLDKIVDGQIQVDQGIIAGCAGGLYENLEEAAAILNGGSVGNGAFALSVYPASTPINQAMAENGILASLLEAGGVVKPCFCGPCFGAGDVPNHRGLSIRHTTRNFPNREGSKPGEGQQAMVALMDARSIAATAAHGGILTAANEVPYMVERRPYHYNGAIYQKRCYNGLGKAKPEEELIMGPNITDWPAIEPLKDEQE
;
A
#
# COMPACT_ATOMS: atom_id res chain seq x y z
N MET A 1 10.82 -11.41 -16.54
CA MET A 1 10.07 -10.13 -16.70
C MET A 1 10.73 -9.32 -17.78
N GLN A 2 9.95 -8.66 -18.68
CA GLN A 2 10.50 -7.90 -19.79
C GLN A 2 9.61 -6.69 -20.12
N TYR A 3 10.20 -5.47 -20.11
CA TYR A 3 9.55 -4.23 -20.53
C TYR A 3 9.71 -4.02 -22.04
N HIS A 4 8.63 -3.56 -22.69
CA HIS A 4 8.57 -3.22 -24.10
C HIS A 4 8.06 -1.80 -24.29
N GLU A 5 8.86 -0.95 -24.92
CA GLU A 5 8.53 0.47 -25.16
C GLU A 5 7.47 0.64 -26.27
N ALA A 6 7.30 -0.36 -27.14
CA ALA A 6 6.32 -0.32 -28.22
C ALA A 6 4.89 -0.49 -27.70
N GLY A 7 3.93 0.20 -28.35
CA GLY A 7 2.52 0.00 -28.09
C GLY A 7 2.04 -1.39 -28.51
N ILE A 8 0.98 -1.89 -27.84
CA ILE A 8 0.43 -3.22 -28.05
C ILE A 8 -1.09 -3.22 -27.95
N TYR A 9 -1.74 -4.03 -28.75
CA TYR A 9 -3.17 -4.35 -28.61
C TYR A 9 -3.37 -5.62 -27.81
N LEU A 10 -4.38 -5.63 -26.98
CA LEU A 10 -4.92 -6.83 -26.33
C LEU A 10 -6.28 -7.12 -26.97
N ALA A 11 -6.37 -8.16 -27.80
CA ALA A 11 -7.58 -8.54 -28.48
C ALA A 11 -7.95 -9.99 -28.16
N GLY A 12 -9.13 -10.21 -27.58
CA GLY A 12 -9.56 -11.54 -27.17
C GLY A 12 -8.57 -12.26 -26.22
N GLY A 13 -7.91 -11.51 -25.32
CA GLY A 13 -6.93 -12.02 -24.35
C GLY A 13 -5.55 -12.33 -24.96
N ARG A 14 -5.28 -11.90 -26.20
CA ARG A 14 -3.99 -12.12 -26.88
C ARG A 14 -3.31 -10.81 -27.24
N LEU A 15 -2.01 -10.75 -27.06
CA LEU A 15 -1.18 -9.64 -27.50
C LEU A 15 -1.04 -9.63 -29.03
N SER A 16 -1.18 -8.46 -29.64
CA SER A 16 -1.03 -8.25 -31.08
C SER A 16 -0.39 -6.89 -31.37
N PRO A 17 0.61 -6.80 -32.24
CA PRO A 17 1.18 -5.51 -32.65
C PRO A 17 0.22 -4.68 -33.51
N ASN A 18 -0.84 -5.29 -34.06
CA ASN A 18 -1.81 -4.65 -34.92
C ASN A 18 -3.23 -4.84 -34.39
N GLY A 19 -4.03 -3.76 -34.46
CA GLY A 19 -5.45 -3.75 -34.14
C GLY A 19 -6.31 -3.31 -35.31
N ARG A 20 -7.64 -3.41 -35.14
CA ARG A 20 -8.65 -2.94 -36.12
C ARG A 20 -9.04 -1.49 -35.82
N LEU A 21 -9.04 -1.11 -34.53
CA LEU A 21 -9.34 0.23 -34.06
C LEU A 21 -8.07 1.09 -34.10
N ALA A 22 -8.24 2.40 -34.24
CA ALA A 22 -7.13 3.34 -34.04
C ALA A 22 -6.67 3.31 -32.57
N PRO A 23 -5.38 3.54 -32.28
CA PRO A 23 -4.86 3.50 -30.89
C PRO A 23 -5.66 4.35 -29.91
N GLU A 24 -6.08 5.55 -30.29
CA GLU A 24 -6.87 6.46 -29.44
C GLU A 24 -8.25 5.90 -29.12
N GLU A 25 -8.91 5.26 -30.09
CA GLU A 25 -10.21 4.63 -29.90
C GLU A 25 -10.09 3.34 -29.06
N ALA A 26 -9.06 2.54 -29.32
CA ALA A 26 -8.81 1.30 -28.58
C ALA A 26 -8.33 1.56 -27.14
N ARG A 27 -7.68 2.70 -26.86
CA ARG A 27 -7.32 3.12 -25.50
C ARG A 27 -8.54 3.34 -24.61
N GLU A 28 -9.65 3.84 -25.18
CA GLU A 28 -10.92 3.99 -24.44
C GLU A 28 -11.49 2.63 -23.96
N GLN A 29 -11.01 1.50 -24.51
CA GLN A 29 -11.38 0.16 -24.08
C GLN A 29 -10.51 -0.41 -22.94
N THR A 30 -9.47 0.29 -22.49
CA THR A 30 -8.73 -0.10 -21.28
C THR A 30 -9.62 0.08 -20.05
N MET A 31 -9.42 -0.74 -19.01
CA MET A 31 -10.17 -0.58 -17.75
C MET A 31 -9.92 0.80 -17.13
N ALA A 32 -8.68 1.29 -17.21
CA ALA A 32 -8.29 2.61 -16.74
C ALA A 32 -9.17 3.71 -17.34
N TYR A 33 -9.28 3.76 -18.67
CA TYR A 33 -10.10 4.77 -19.33
C TYR A 33 -11.60 4.56 -19.09
N GLN A 34 -12.09 3.33 -19.07
CA GLN A 34 -13.49 3.04 -18.75
C GLN A 34 -13.88 3.60 -17.37
N ILE A 35 -12.99 3.48 -16.36
CA ILE A 35 -13.23 4.01 -15.01
C ILE A 35 -13.10 5.52 -15.01
N MET A 36 -12.00 6.09 -15.51
CA MET A 36 -11.77 7.54 -15.49
C MET A 36 -12.87 8.30 -16.23
N ARG A 37 -13.35 7.79 -17.38
CA ARG A 37 -14.46 8.41 -18.14
C ARG A 37 -15.79 8.45 -17.38
N GLN A 38 -16.01 7.51 -16.46
CA GLN A 38 -17.20 7.54 -15.59
C GLN A 38 -17.11 8.60 -14.49
N HIS A 39 -15.91 9.07 -14.19
CA HIS A 39 -15.61 10.06 -13.14
C HIS A 39 -15.23 11.43 -13.70
N GLU A 40 -15.29 11.61 -15.01
CA GLU A 40 -14.87 12.83 -15.69
C GLU A 40 -16.02 13.84 -15.77
N GLU A 41 -15.75 15.08 -15.39
CA GLU A 41 -16.64 16.24 -15.57
C GLU A 41 -16.21 17.07 -16.77
N GLY A 42 -17.04 17.10 -17.80
CA GLY A 42 -16.67 17.75 -19.06
C GLY A 42 -15.67 16.93 -19.88
N ARG A 43 -15.34 17.42 -21.06
CA ARG A 43 -14.29 16.83 -21.91
C ARG A 43 -13.45 17.92 -22.52
N GLU A 44 -12.13 17.79 -22.32
CA GLU A 44 -11.11 18.62 -22.94
C GLU A 44 -10.10 17.69 -23.63
N ALA A 45 -9.67 18.05 -24.84
CA ALA A 45 -8.72 17.22 -25.58
C ALA A 45 -7.37 17.15 -24.85
N GLY A 46 -6.94 15.93 -24.52
CA GLY A 46 -5.67 15.68 -23.84
C GLY A 46 -5.66 15.91 -22.33
N MET A 47 -6.79 16.33 -21.75
CA MET A 47 -6.95 16.51 -20.30
C MET A 47 -8.08 15.61 -19.75
N MET A 48 -8.04 15.36 -18.45
CA MET A 48 -9.12 14.73 -17.68
C MET A 48 -9.40 15.55 -16.42
N HIS A 49 -10.67 15.79 -16.14
CA HIS A 49 -11.18 16.52 -14.97
C HIS A 49 -11.96 15.55 -14.09
N LEU A 50 -11.28 14.96 -13.09
CA LEU A 50 -11.78 13.80 -12.38
C LEU A 50 -12.39 14.16 -11.01
N ARG A 51 -13.45 13.43 -10.64
CA ARG A 51 -13.98 13.38 -9.28
C ARG A 51 -13.79 12.00 -8.67
N PHE A 52 -13.84 11.94 -7.35
CA PHE A 52 -13.62 10.70 -6.61
C PHE A 52 -14.87 10.30 -5.82
N ASP A 53 -15.07 8.99 -5.64
CA ASP A 53 -16.20 8.44 -4.88
C ASP A 53 -15.97 8.49 -3.37
N ALA A 54 -14.71 8.52 -2.95
CA ALA A 54 -14.32 8.60 -1.54
C ALA A 54 -12.93 9.20 -1.38
N MET A 55 -12.64 9.64 -0.16
CA MET A 55 -11.34 10.16 0.23
C MET A 55 -10.84 9.49 1.51
N VAL A 56 -9.51 9.42 1.66
CA VAL A 56 -8.85 8.89 2.85
C VAL A 56 -7.66 9.77 3.24
N SER A 57 -7.50 10.03 4.53
CA SER A 57 -6.34 10.75 5.08
C SER A 57 -5.90 10.17 6.41
N HIS A 58 -4.68 10.46 6.78
CA HIS A 58 -4.12 10.07 8.06
C HIS A 58 -3.84 11.29 8.96
N ASP A 59 -3.57 11.02 10.22
CA ASP A 59 -3.42 11.99 11.30
C ASP A 59 -2.30 13.05 11.10
N ILE A 60 -1.31 12.78 10.25
CA ILE A 60 -0.30 13.80 9.90
C ILE A 60 -0.85 14.83 8.89
N THR A 61 -1.89 14.52 8.13
CA THR A 61 -2.33 15.34 6.99
C THR A 61 -3.72 15.94 7.14
N TYR A 62 -4.70 15.24 7.74
CA TYR A 62 -6.09 15.67 7.70
C TYR A 62 -6.35 16.99 8.46
N VAL A 63 -5.58 17.29 9.51
CA VAL A 63 -5.74 18.57 10.25
C VAL A 63 -5.55 19.75 9.31
N GLY A 64 -4.41 19.78 8.60
CA GLY A 64 -4.11 20.85 7.64
C GLY A 64 -5.09 20.91 6.47
N ILE A 65 -5.50 19.75 5.94
CA ILE A 65 -6.47 19.66 4.84
C ILE A 65 -7.82 20.25 5.26
N ILE A 66 -8.34 19.84 6.42
CA ILE A 66 -9.65 20.29 6.92
C ILE A 66 -9.60 21.78 7.27
N GLN A 67 -8.53 22.27 7.91
CA GLN A 67 -8.36 23.69 8.21
C GLN A 67 -8.31 24.54 6.95
N THR A 68 -7.59 24.11 5.91
CA THR A 68 -7.55 24.80 4.62
C THR A 68 -8.92 24.82 3.95
N ALA A 69 -9.60 23.69 3.87
CA ALA A 69 -10.92 23.59 3.27
C ALA A 69 -11.94 24.43 4.04
N ARG A 70 -11.91 24.41 5.38
CA ARG A 70 -12.78 25.21 6.25
C ARG A 70 -12.57 26.71 6.03
N ALA A 71 -11.31 27.17 5.98
CA ALA A 71 -11.00 28.56 5.70
C ALA A 71 -11.48 29.00 4.30
N SER A 72 -11.62 28.05 3.38
CA SER A 72 -12.10 28.25 2.00
C SER A 72 -13.59 27.97 1.81
N GLY A 73 -14.38 27.80 2.89
CA GLY A 73 -15.84 27.70 2.85
C GLY A 73 -16.42 26.30 2.91
N LEU A 74 -15.69 25.29 3.38
CA LEU A 74 -16.21 23.95 3.60
C LEU A 74 -17.40 23.95 4.56
N THR A 75 -18.51 23.35 4.16
CA THR A 75 -19.73 23.21 4.96
C THR A 75 -20.00 21.77 5.40
N GLU A 76 -19.72 20.80 4.51
CA GLU A 76 -19.82 19.36 4.78
C GLU A 76 -18.89 18.60 3.83
N PHE A 77 -18.56 17.36 4.15
CA PHE A 77 -17.78 16.52 3.24
C PHE A 77 -18.66 16.01 2.09
N PRO A 78 -18.30 16.31 0.84
CA PRO A 78 -19.14 16.00 -0.32
C PRO A 78 -19.19 14.51 -0.68
N VAL A 79 -18.20 13.75 -0.21
CA VAL A 79 -18.06 12.32 -0.42
C VAL A 79 -17.62 11.64 0.88
N PRO A 80 -17.78 10.33 1.02
CA PRO A 80 -17.22 9.59 2.16
C PRO A 80 -15.75 9.94 2.37
N TYR A 81 -15.42 10.49 3.53
CA TYR A 81 -14.05 10.86 3.89
C TYR A 81 -13.65 10.20 5.20
N ALA A 82 -12.68 9.26 5.11
CA ALA A 82 -12.16 8.56 6.27
C ALA A 82 -10.91 9.23 6.82
N LEU A 83 -10.97 9.62 8.09
CA LEU A 83 -9.88 10.19 8.88
C LEU A 83 -9.29 9.08 9.74
N THR A 84 -8.08 8.59 9.40
CA THR A 84 -7.45 7.46 10.06
C THR A 84 -6.29 7.91 10.94
N ASN A 85 -6.10 7.26 12.08
CA ASN A 85 -5.08 7.62 13.08
C ASN A 85 -4.02 6.51 13.15
N CYS A 86 -3.20 6.41 12.12
CA CYS A 86 -2.28 5.29 11.95
C CYS A 86 -0.80 5.69 11.77
N HIS A 87 -0.47 6.99 11.70
CA HIS A 87 0.89 7.48 11.56
C HIS A 87 1.46 8.03 12.86
N ASN A 88 0.74 8.89 13.57
CA ASN A 88 1.10 9.38 14.90
C ASN A 88 0.37 8.63 16.02
N SER A 89 -0.04 7.39 15.78
CA SER A 89 -0.77 6.64 16.77
C SER A 89 0.05 6.45 18.05
N LEU A 90 -0.64 6.29 19.16
CA LEU A 90 -0.08 6.18 20.51
C LEU A 90 0.94 5.05 20.72
N CYS A 91 1.24 4.27 19.68
CA CYS A 91 2.22 3.19 19.72
C CYS A 91 3.67 3.66 19.73
N ALA A 92 3.96 4.77 19.06
CA ALA A 92 5.34 5.17 18.79
C ALA A 92 5.64 6.61 19.19
N VAL A 93 4.67 7.50 19.09
CA VAL A 93 4.86 8.92 19.39
C VAL A 93 4.02 9.26 20.61
N GLY A 94 4.65 9.28 21.75
CA GLY A 94 4.04 9.76 22.99
C GLY A 94 4.01 11.27 23.01
N GLY A 95 2.83 11.85 23.18
CA GLY A 95 2.68 13.29 23.32
C GLY A 95 1.24 13.75 23.18
N THR A 96 0.82 14.67 24.02
CA THR A 96 -0.51 15.27 24.02
C THR A 96 -0.86 15.86 22.64
N ILE A 97 0.12 16.40 21.95
CA ILE A 97 -0.04 16.97 20.60
C ILE A 97 -0.65 15.98 19.58
N ASN A 98 -0.29 14.71 19.69
CA ASN A 98 -0.82 13.70 18.75
C ASN A 98 -2.27 13.34 19.08
N GLU A 99 -2.61 13.30 20.38
CA GLU A 99 -3.99 13.08 20.82
C GLU A 99 -4.87 14.28 20.51
N ASP A 100 -4.35 15.51 20.55
CA ASP A 100 -5.06 16.72 20.12
C ASP A 100 -5.48 16.62 18.64
N ASP A 101 -4.60 16.11 17.77
CA ASP A 101 -4.93 15.88 16.36
C ASP A 101 -6.05 14.83 16.19
N HIS A 102 -6.03 13.77 17.00
CA HIS A 102 -7.07 12.73 16.99
C HIS A 102 -8.43 13.27 17.47
N VAL A 103 -8.42 14.07 18.55
CA VAL A 103 -9.65 14.72 19.07
C VAL A 103 -10.21 15.73 18.05
N PHE A 104 -9.35 16.51 17.38
CA PHE A 104 -9.74 17.35 16.26
C PHE A 104 -10.41 16.53 15.15
N GLY A 105 -9.79 15.43 14.73
CA GLY A 105 -10.31 14.54 13.68
C GLY A 105 -11.70 14.00 14.00
N LEU A 106 -11.95 13.58 15.24
CA LEU A 106 -13.28 13.12 15.66
C LEU A 106 -14.32 14.26 15.63
N SER A 107 -13.96 15.45 16.12
CA SER A 107 -14.86 16.61 16.09
C SER A 107 -15.17 17.05 14.66
N ALA A 108 -14.18 17.02 13.77
CA ALA A 108 -14.34 17.30 12.34
C ALA A 108 -15.23 16.26 11.64
N ALA A 109 -15.03 14.97 11.91
CA ALA A 109 -15.89 13.92 11.38
C ALA A 109 -17.37 14.10 11.79
N LYS A 110 -17.62 14.53 13.03
CA LYS A 110 -18.97 14.84 13.51
C LYS A 110 -19.55 16.08 12.82
N LYS A 111 -18.75 17.14 12.73
CA LYS A 111 -19.18 18.43 12.15
C LYS A 111 -19.50 18.29 10.67
N TYR A 112 -18.62 17.67 9.91
CA TYR A 112 -18.70 17.64 8.45
C TYR A 112 -19.24 16.33 7.87
N GLY A 113 -19.62 15.35 8.71
CA GLY A 113 -20.22 14.10 8.24
C GLY A 113 -19.21 13.08 7.73
N GLY A 114 -18.02 13.01 8.34
CA GLY A 114 -16.95 12.07 7.98
C GLY A 114 -16.97 10.77 8.75
N ILE A 115 -15.99 9.93 8.44
CA ILE A 115 -15.68 8.69 9.16
C ILE A 115 -14.42 8.92 9.98
N TYR A 116 -14.44 8.55 11.27
CA TYR A 116 -13.26 8.62 12.11
C TYR A 116 -12.83 7.22 12.55
N VAL A 117 -11.61 6.84 12.19
CA VAL A 117 -11.01 5.55 12.53
C VAL A 117 -9.95 5.78 13.62
N PRO A 118 -10.22 5.36 14.86
CA PRO A 118 -9.28 5.56 15.97
C PRO A 118 -7.93 4.89 15.75
N ALA A 119 -6.92 5.32 16.53
CA ALA A 119 -5.62 4.68 16.57
C ALA A 119 -5.72 3.17 16.81
N ASN A 120 -4.83 2.43 16.17
CA ASN A 120 -4.70 0.97 16.31
C ASN A 120 -5.87 0.12 15.77
N GLN A 121 -6.79 0.70 14.99
CA GLN A 121 -7.88 -0.06 14.37
C GLN A 121 -7.51 -0.58 13.00
N ALA A 122 -6.90 0.25 12.16
CA ALA A 122 -6.38 -0.15 10.86
C ALA A 122 -5.34 0.86 10.37
N VAL A 123 -4.43 0.43 9.50
CA VAL A 123 -3.69 1.36 8.66
C VAL A 123 -4.61 1.93 7.59
N ILE A 124 -4.34 3.17 7.14
CA ILE A 124 -5.21 3.92 6.23
C ILE A 124 -5.68 3.10 5.02
N HIS A 125 -4.75 2.44 4.32
CA HIS A 125 -5.09 1.72 3.10
C HIS A 125 -5.84 0.42 3.36
N GLN A 126 -5.61 -0.24 4.50
CA GLN A 126 -6.38 -1.44 4.83
C GLN A 126 -7.82 -1.11 5.19
N TYR A 127 -8.06 -0.01 5.92
CA TYR A 127 -9.42 0.46 6.15
C TYR A 127 -10.15 0.77 4.83
N ALA A 128 -9.47 1.46 3.91
CA ALA A 128 -10.04 1.77 2.59
C ALA A 128 -10.40 0.50 1.80
N ARG A 129 -9.54 -0.51 1.81
CA ARG A 129 -9.76 -1.81 1.15
C ARG A 129 -10.97 -2.53 1.73
N GLU A 130 -11.06 -2.60 3.06
CA GLU A 130 -12.11 -3.32 3.77
C GLU A 130 -13.47 -2.62 3.69
N GLU A 131 -13.53 -1.28 3.71
CA GLU A 131 -14.78 -0.53 3.88
C GLU A 131 -15.20 0.38 2.71
N LEU A 132 -14.25 0.89 1.90
CA LEU A 132 -14.56 1.92 0.90
C LEU A 132 -14.44 1.43 -0.55
N CYS A 133 -13.57 0.45 -0.83
CA CYS A 133 -13.36 -0.05 -2.18
C CYS A 133 -14.61 -0.70 -2.76
N ALA A 134 -14.82 -0.52 -4.07
CA ALA A 134 -15.76 -1.26 -4.89
C ALA A 134 -15.30 -1.22 -6.36
N CYS A 135 -15.61 -2.25 -7.13
CA CYS A 135 -15.19 -2.33 -8.52
C CYS A 135 -15.66 -1.13 -9.34
N GLY A 136 -14.73 -0.46 -9.98
CA GLY A 136 -14.96 0.72 -10.82
C GLY A 136 -15.03 2.05 -10.08
N ARG A 137 -14.75 2.10 -8.78
CA ARG A 137 -14.62 3.34 -8.01
C ARG A 137 -13.24 3.98 -8.18
N MET A 138 -13.19 5.27 -7.83
CA MET A 138 -11.95 6.04 -7.67
C MET A 138 -11.88 6.60 -6.25
N ILE A 139 -10.70 6.45 -5.60
CA ILE A 139 -10.45 6.96 -4.23
C ILE A 139 -9.19 7.83 -4.25
N LEU A 140 -9.30 9.04 -3.67
CA LEU A 140 -8.18 9.95 -3.47
C LEU A 140 -7.67 9.87 -2.03
N GLY A 141 -6.36 9.76 -1.85
CA GLY A 141 -5.76 9.73 -0.52
C GLY A 141 -4.63 10.73 -0.34
N SER A 142 -4.52 11.30 0.86
CA SER A 142 -3.40 12.18 1.24
C SER A 142 -2.17 11.40 1.72
N ASP A 143 -1.98 10.23 1.21
CA ASP A 143 -0.82 9.36 1.42
C ASP A 143 -0.23 8.97 0.07
N SER A 144 0.93 8.34 0.06
CA SER A 144 1.60 7.96 -1.18
C SER A 144 1.16 6.59 -1.73
N HIS A 145 0.46 5.75 -0.94
CA HIS A 145 0.12 4.37 -1.31
C HIS A 145 -1.38 4.05 -1.47
N PRO A 146 -2.27 4.97 -1.88
CA PRO A 146 -3.64 4.61 -2.27
C PRO A 146 -3.58 3.77 -3.55
N ARG A 147 -3.44 2.48 -3.38
CA ARG A 147 -3.48 1.47 -4.44
C ARG A 147 -4.48 0.41 -4.04
N TYR A 148 -5.52 0.26 -4.84
CA TYR A 148 -6.66 -0.61 -4.57
C TYR A 148 -7.09 -1.35 -5.84
N GLY A 149 -6.24 -1.33 -6.86
CA GLY A 149 -6.50 -1.91 -8.18
C GLY A 149 -6.82 -3.39 -8.12
N ALA A 150 -6.17 -4.12 -7.22
CA ALA A 150 -6.42 -5.54 -6.99
C ALA A 150 -7.88 -5.85 -6.56
N TYR A 151 -8.59 -4.86 -6.03
CA TYR A 151 -10.02 -4.95 -5.68
C TYR A 151 -10.92 -4.20 -6.67
N GLY A 152 -10.41 -3.87 -7.85
CA GLY A 152 -11.15 -3.18 -8.89
C GLY A 152 -11.39 -1.69 -8.67
N THR A 153 -10.69 -1.05 -7.71
CA THR A 153 -10.80 0.38 -7.40
C THR A 153 -9.52 1.12 -7.78
N MET A 154 -9.61 2.18 -8.56
CA MET A 154 -8.46 3.03 -8.84
C MET A 154 -8.18 3.96 -7.65
N GLY A 155 -6.99 3.85 -7.06
CA GLY A 155 -6.52 4.74 -6.00
C GLY A 155 -5.47 5.71 -6.53
N ILE A 156 -5.59 6.99 -6.16
CA ILE A 156 -4.59 8.02 -6.47
C ILE A 156 -4.12 8.64 -5.16
N GLY A 157 -2.80 8.77 -5.01
CA GLY A 157 -2.17 9.42 -3.87
C GLY A 157 -1.71 10.81 -4.22
N GLU A 158 -2.12 11.82 -3.42
CA GLU A 158 -1.81 13.22 -3.69
C GLU A 158 -1.51 14.00 -2.41
N GLY A 159 -0.99 15.20 -2.59
CA GLY A 159 -0.82 16.16 -1.50
C GLY A 159 -2.13 16.79 -1.03
N GLY A 160 -2.09 17.41 0.15
CA GLY A 160 -3.25 18.06 0.76
C GLY A 160 -4.05 19.00 -0.15
N PRO A 161 -3.43 19.84 -0.99
CA PRO A 161 -4.15 20.76 -1.88
C PRO A 161 -5.18 20.08 -2.80
N GLU A 162 -4.86 18.90 -3.34
CA GLU A 162 -5.78 18.19 -4.22
C GLU A 162 -7.00 17.64 -3.45
N LEU A 163 -6.79 17.20 -2.20
CA LEU A 163 -7.92 16.82 -1.35
C LEU A 163 -8.80 18.03 -0.99
N VAL A 164 -8.20 19.19 -0.72
CA VAL A 164 -8.95 20.43 -0.49
C VAL A 164 -9.81 20.79 -1.70
N LYS A 165 -9.30 20.68 -2.91
CA LYS A 165 -10.08 20.88 -4.14
C LYS A 165 -11.32 19.97 -4.18
N GLN A 166 -11.15 18.68 -3.91
CA GLN A 166 -12.27 17.74 -3.89
C GLN A 166 -13.31 18.11 -2.80
N LEU A 167 -12.84 18.50 -1.60
CA LEU A 167 -13.72 18.95 -0.51
C LEU A 167 -14.53 20.20 -0.87
N LEU A 168 -14.03 21.02 -1.78
CA LEU A 168 -14.66 22.26 -2.28
C LEU A 168 -15.36 22.05 -3.64
N HIS A 169 -15.66 20.82 -4.01
CA HIS A 169 -16.34 20.45 -5.27
C HIS A 169 -15.58 20.83 -6.55
N ASN A 170 -14.26 20.96 -6.50
CA ASN A 170 -13.42 21.12 -7.68
C ASN A 170 -12.93 19.75 -8.20
N THR A 171 -12.44 19.73 -9.44
CA THR A 171 -11.94 18.54 -10.09
C THR A 171 -10.44 18.32 -9.85
N TYR A 172 -9.98 17.10 -10.04
CA TYR A 172 -8.59 16.75 -10.15
C TYR A 172 -8.21 16.74 -11.63
N ASP A 173 -7.40 17.72 -12.04
CA ASP A 173 -7.13 18.01 -13.43
C ASP A 173 -5.75 17.48 -13.81
N ILE A 174 -5.71 16.54 -14.74
CA ILE A 174 -4.49 15.89 -15.20
C ILE A 174 -4.45 15.74 -16.72
N PRO A 175 -3.25 15.72 -17.33
CA PRO A 175 -3.12 15.22 -18.69
C PRO A 175 -3.66 13.78 -18.76
N ALA A 176 -4.34 13.45 -19.85
CA ALA A 176 -4.82 12.10 -20.10
C ALA A 176 -3.66 11.10 -20.01
N PRO A 177 -3.62 10.17 -19.03
CA PRO A 177 -2.45 9.36 -18.74
C PRO A 177 -2.25 8.26 -19.80
N PRO A 178 -0.99 7.89 -20.11
CA PRO A 178 -0.73 6.66 -20.84
C PRO A 178 -1.13 5.45 -19.98
N VAL A 179 -1.47 4.35 -20.65
CA VAL A 179 -1.79 3.08 -19.98
C VAL A 179 -0.74 2.04 -20.36
N VAL A 180 -0.19 1.38 -19.35
CA VAL A 180 0.83 0.35 -19.51
C VAL A 180 0.24 -0.99 -19.11
N LEU A 181 0.26 -1.95 -20.02
CA LEU A 181 -0.21 -3.30 -19.76
C LEU A 181 0.85 -4.09 -18.98
N ILE A 182 0.44 -4.72 -17.89
CA ILE A 182 1.19 -5.78 -17.21
C ILE A 182 0.50 -7.10 -17.56
N TYR A 183 1.08 -7.83 -18.52
CA TYR A 183 0.53 -9.11 -18.94
C TYR A 183 1.08 -10.24 -18.09
N VAL A 184 0.26 -10.75 -17.19
CA VAL A 184 0.65 -11.71 -16.14
C VAL A 184 0.42 -13.14 -16.60
N THR A 185 1.46 -13.97 -16.53
CA THR A 185 1.43 -15.40 -16.84
C THR A 185 2.08 -16.22 -15.72
N GLY A 186 2.01 -17.55 -15.81
CA GLY A 186 2.65 -18.44 -14.85
C GLY A 186 1.97 -18.45 -13.48
N ARG A 187 2.72 -18.91 -12.48
CA ARG A 187 2.34 -18.95 -11.05
C ARG A 187 3.57 -18.82 -10.17
N LEU A 188 3.41 -18.32 -8.96
CA LEU A 188 4.48 -18.21 -8.00
C LEU A 188 5.05 -19.60 -7.62
N ALA A 189 6.36 -19.68 -7.51
CA ALA A 189 7.05 -20.85 -6.99
C ALA A 189 6.97 -20.87 -5.44
N HIS A 190 7.25 -22.04 -4.84
CA HIS A 190 7.34 -22.18 -3.39
C HIS A 190 8.36 -21.19 -2.80
N GLY A 191 7.99 -20.51 -1.74
CA GLY A 191 8.84 -19.52 -1.05
C GLY A 191 8.95 -18.17 -1.73
N VAL A 192 8.26 -17.95 -2.85
CA VAL A 192 8.12 -16.64 -3.52
C VAL A 192 6.81 -16.00 -3.12
N GLY A 193 6.87 -14.74 -2.73
CA GLY A 193 5.70 -13.98 -2.30
C GLY A 193 5.43 -12.73 -3.14
N PRO A 194 4.34 -12.03 -2.84
CA PRO A 194 3.94 -10.84 -3.60
C PRO A 194 4.99 -9.72 -3.59
N HIS A 195 5.73 -9.59 -2.49
CA HIS A 195 6.75 -8.54 -2.40
C HIS A 195 7.96 -8.81 -3.31
N ASP A 196 8.29 -10.08 -3.56
CA ASP A 196 9.33 -10.45 -4.52
C ASP A 196 8.95 -10.01 -5.93
N VAL A 197 7.70 -10.23 -6.34
CA VAL A 197 7.16 -9.75 -7.63
C VAL A 197 7.20 -8.23 -7.69
N ALA A 198 6.76 -7.56 -6.63
CA ALA A 198 6.73 -6.11 -6.55
C ALA A 198 8.11 -5.47 -6.66
N LEU A 199 9.11 -6.03 -5.97
CA LEU A 199 10.50 -5.56 -6.04
C LEU A 199 11.11 -5.80 -7.43
N ALA A 200 10.84 -6.94 -8.05
CA ALA A 200 11.25 -7.20 -9.42
C ALA A 200 10.61 -6.22 -10.41
N LEU A 201 9.31 -5.90 -10.23
CA LEU A 201 8.61 -4.90 -11.03
C LEU A 201 9.20 -3.50 -10.83
N CYS A 202 9.42 -3.07 -9.58
CA CYS A 202 10.04 -1.77 -9.28
C CYS A 202 11.40 -1.62 -9.94
N LYS A 203 12.21 -2.68 -9.94
CA LYS A 203 13.52 -2.69 -10.62
C LYS A 203 13.38 -2.50 -12.13
N GLU A 204 12.47 -3.23 -12.76
CA GLU A 204 12.31 -3.26 -14.22
C GLU A 204 11.80 -1.93 -14.78
N VAL A 205 10.84 -1.30 -14.08
CA VAL A 205 10.09 -0.17 -14.65
C VAL A 205 10.39 1.17 -14.00
N PHE A 206 11.33 1.24 -13.06
CA PHE A 206 11.66 2.50 -12.39
C PHE A 206 12.05 3.59 -13.40
N GLY A 207 11.30 4.71 -13.35
CA GLY A 207 11.50 5.87 -14.20
C GLY A 207 10.87 5.80 -15.60
N VAL A 208 10.38 4.63 -16.05
CA VAL A 208 9.80 4.50 -17.41
C VAL A 208 8.27 4.54 -17.44
N VAL A 209 7.59 4.29 -16.32
CA VAL A 209 6.12 4.31 -16.22
C VAL A 209 5.57 5.51 -15.47
N LYS A 210 6.35 6.58 -15.38
CA LYS A 210 5.95 7.78 -14.63
C LYS A 210 4.63 8.35 -15.15
N ASN A 211 3.71 8.63 -14.22
CA ASN A 211 2.37 9.17 -14.48
C ASN A 211 1.47 8.26 -15.36
N ALA A 212 1.87 7.04 -15.67
CA ALA A 212 1.03 6.07 -16.35
C ALA A 212 0.07 5.36 -15.38
N VAL A 213 -1.00 4.77 -15.91
CA VAL A 213 -1.80 3.79 -15.17
C VAL A 213 -1.31 2.39 -15.55
N LEU A 214 -0.99 1.57 -14.54
CA LEU A 214 -0.62 0.17 -14.75
C LEU A 214 -1.88 -0.70 -14.75
N GLU A 215 -2.11 -1.42 -15.82
CA GLU A 215 -3.28 -2.29 -15.98
C GLU A 215 -2.85 -3.75 -16.02
N PHE A 216 -3.23 -4.51 -15.00
CA PHE A 216 -2.86 -5.92 -14.84
C PHE A 216 -3.91 -6.83 -15.44
N VAL A 217 -3.51 -7.60 -16.44
CA VAL A 217 -4.37 -8.53 -17.17
C VAL A 217 -3.59 -9.82 -17.47
N GLY A 218 -4.27 -10.92 -17.61
CA GLY A 218 -3.65 -12.15 -18.10
C GLY A 218 -3.94 -13.38 -17.24
N PRO A 219 -3.67 -14.57 -17.78
CA PRO A 219 -4.06 -15.84 -17.14
C PRO A 219 -3.39 -16.10 -15.79
N GLY A 220 -2.22 -15.50 -15.53
CA GLY A 220 -1.51 -15.62 -14.26
C GLY A 220 -2.23 -14.99 -13.09
N ILE A 221 -3.10 -13.98 -13.31
CA ILE A 221 -3.87 -13.31 -12.26
C ILE A 221 -4.71 -14.32 -11.46
N ARG A 222 -5.34 -15.27 -12.14
CA ARG A 222 -6.18 -16.30 -11.50
C ARG A 222 -5.40 -17.27 -10.60
N THR A 223 -4.07 -17.26 -10.66
CA THR A 223 -3.21 -18.07 -9.78
C THR A 223 -2.83 -17.35 -8.49
N LEU A 224 -3.14 -16.06 -8.38
CA LEU A 224 -2.85 -15.21 -7.24
C LEU A 224 -4.11 -15.01 -6.38
N SER A 225 -3.96 -15.09 -5.07
CA SER A 225 -4.99 -14.64 -4.13
C SER A 225 -5.19 -13.12 -4.17
N THR A 226 -6.25 -12.62 -3.57
CA THR A 226 -6.47 -11.17 -3.45
C THR A 226 -5.40 -10.48 -2.60
N ASP A 227 -4.88 -11.14 -1.56
CA ASP A 227 -3.79 -10.62 -0.74
C ASP A 227 -2.47 -10.56 -1.54
N GLU A 228 -2.17 -11.58 -2.33
CA GLU A 228 -0.99 -11.58 -3.20
C GLU A 228 -1.07 -10.46 -4.26
N ARG A 229 -2.23 -10.30 -4.92
CA ARG A 229 -2.44 -9.18 -5.87
C ARG A 229 -2.26 -7.84 -5.18
N MET A 230 -2.81 -7.67 -3.98
CA MET A 230 -2.72 -6.41 -3.25
C MET A 230 -1.31 -6.11 -2.77
N GLY A 231 -0.56 -7.13 -2.36
CA GLY A 231 0.85 -7.00 -2.00
C GLY A 231 1.72 -6.52 -3.18
N ILE A 232 1.40 -6.94 -4.40
CA ILE A 232 2.04 -6.42 -5.63
C ILE A 232 1.55 -4.99 -5.92
N ASP A 233 0.24 -4.78 -5.90
CA ASP A 233 -0.42 -3.55 -6.30
C ASP A 233 0.04 -2.34 -5.48
N VAL A 234 0.14 -2.48 -4.16
CA VAL A 234 0.52 -1.39 -3.26
C VAL A 234 1.92 -0.83 -3.56
N MET A 235 2.81 -1.66 -4.07
CA MET A 235 4.17 -1.28 -4.39
C MET A 235 4.30 -0.57 -5.75
N THR A 236 3.26 -0.57 -6.57
CA THR A 236 3.29 0.15 -7.86
C THR A 236 3.52 1.66 -7.67
N THR A 237 3.19 2.21 -6.50
CA THR A 237 3.55 3.59 -6.14
C THR A 237 5.05 3.87 -6.30
N GLU A 238 5.89 2.90 -5.97
CA GLU A 238 7.34 3.07 -6.01
C GLU A 238 7.92 3.06 -7.44
N THR A 239 7.08 2.81 -8.44
CA THR A 239 7.43 2.96 -9.85
C THR A 239 7.16 4.38 -10.39
N ALA A 240 6.59 5.27 -9.54
CA ALA A 240 6.11 6.60 -9.89
C ALA A 240 4.92 6.61 -10.89
N CYS A 241 4.20 5.51 -11.06
CA CYS A 241 2.96 5.48 -11.83
C CYS A 241 1.84 6.27 -11.12
N LEU A 242 0.87 6.76 -11.88
CA LEU A 242 -0.27 7.50 -11.38
C LEU A 242 -1.20 6.62 -10.53
N SER A 243 -1.54 5.46 -11.06
CA SER A 243 -2.45 4.51 -10.45
C SER A 243 -2.26 3.10 -11.02
N SER A 244 -3.02 2.14 -10.52
CA SER A 244 -3.06 0.77 -10.99
C SER A 244 -4.49 0.23 -10.97
N ILE A 245 -4.77 -0.74 -11.85
CA ILE A 245 -6.05 -1.44 -11.90
C ILE A 245 -5.83 -2.88 -12.40
N TRP A 246 -6.60 -3.81 -11.88
CA TRP A 246 -6.52 -5.23 -12.20
C TRP A 246 -7.84 -5.73 -12.77
N GLU A 247 -7.79 -6.68 -13.69
CA GLU A 247 -9.00 -7.42 -14.04
C GLU A 247 -9.54 -8.15 -12.80
N THR A 248 -10.86 -8.19 -12.67
CA THR A 248 -11.54 -8.81 -11.52
C THR A 248 -12.12 -10.16 -11.89
N ASP A 249 -12.16 -11.06 -10.92
CA ASP A 249 -12.60 -12.43 -11.08
C ASP A 249 -13.34 -12.95 -9.83
N GLU A 250 -13.56 -14.25 -9.78
CA GLU A 250 -14.24 -14.92 -8.68
C GLU A 250 -13.53 -14.75 -7.33
N ALA A 251 -12.20 -14.55 -7.32
CA ALA A 251 -11.45 -14.28 -6.08
C ALA A 251 -11.81 -12.90 -5.50
N VAL A 252 -11.95 -11.89 -6.35
CA VAL A 252 -12.40 -10.55 -5.94
C VAL A 252 -13.86 -10.58 -5.51
N GLN A 253 -14.71 -11.35 -6.20
CA GLN A 253 -16.10 -11.55 -5.77
C GLN A 253 -16.16 -12.16 -4.36
N ALA A 254 -15.43 -13.24 -4.11
CA ALA A 254 -15.37 -13.90 -2.82
C ALA A 254 -14.82 -12.98 -1.72
N TYR A 255 -13.86 -12.10 -2.05
CA TYR A 255 -13.38 -11.07 -1.13
C TYR A 255 -14.51 -10.16 -0.66
N TYR A 256 -15.31 -9.59 -1.59
CA TYR A 256 -16.42 -8.71 -1.23
C TYR A 256 -17.55 -9.44 -0.50
N GLU A 257 -17.83 -10.70 -0.86
CA GLU A 257 -18.79 -11.55 -0.15
C GLU A 257 -18.36 -11.80 1.30
N ASN A 258 -17.07 -12.11 1.53
CA ASN A 258 -16.50 -12.28 2.87
C ASN A 258 -16.58 -10.98 3.70
N HIS A 259 -16.50 -9.82 3.06
CA HIS A 259 -16.63 -8.51 3.72
C HIS A 259 -18.10 -8.06 3.88
N GLY A 260 -19.09 -8.91 3.54
CA GLY A 260 -20.51 -8.59 3.64
C GLY A 260 -20.95 -7.48 2.66
N ARG A 261 -20.24 -7.30 1.57
CA ARG A 261 -20.42 -6.24 0.56
C ARG A 261 -20.47 -6.81 -0.87
N PRO A 262 -21.29 -7.85 -1.13
CA PRO A 262 -21.34 -8.48 -2.46
C PRO A 262 -21.70 -7.50 -3.60
N GLU A 263 -22.45 -6.43 -3.29
CA GLU A 263 -22.80 -5.36 -4.24
C GLU A 263 -21.59 -4.52 -4.69
N ALA A 264 -20.48 -4.57 -3.98
CA ALA A 264 -19.25 -3.88 -4.33
C ALA A 264 -18.50 -4.56 -5.48
N TYR A 265 -18.81 -5.82 -5.77
CA TYR A 265 -18.24 -6.55 -6.89
C TYR A 265 -18.97 -6.26 -8.21
N ARG A 266 -18.20 -6.05 -9.24
CA ARG A 266 -18.61 -6.20 -10.64
C ARG A 266 -17.43 -6.70 -11.48
N PRO A 267 -17.69 -7.45 -12.57
CA PRO A 267 -16.64 -7.80 -13.51
C PRO A 267 -16.00 -6.54 -14.11
N LEU A 268 -14.68 -6.48 -14.09
CA LEU A 268 -13.85 -5.49 -14.78
C LEU A 268 -12.86 -6.24 -15.67
N ALA A 269 -12.84 -5.88 -16.93
CA ALA A 269 -11.90 -6.39 -17.92
C ALA A 269 -11.72 -5.35 -19.02
N PRO A 270 -10.61 -5.38 -19.76
CA PRO A 270 -10.47 -4.62 -20.99
C PRO A 270 -11.58 -4.94 -21.98
N GLY A 271 -11.95 -3.99 -22.81
CA GLY A 271 -12.89 -4.22 -23.92
C GLY A 271 -12.34 -5.22 -24.95
N ALA A 272 -13.11 -5.43 -26.02
CA ALA A 272 -12.79 -6.44 -27.02
C ALA A 272 -11.43 -6.26 -27.71
N GLU A 273 -10.96 -5.00 -27.82
CA GLU A 273 -9.68 -4.65 -28.45
C GLU A 273 -9.12 -3.39 -27.77
N ALA A 274 -8.36 -3.56 -26.67
CA ALA A 274 -7.75 -2.47 -25.92
C ALA A 274 -6.32 -2.19 -26.41
N TYR A 275 -5.92 -0.91 -26.46
CA TYR A 275 -4.56 -0.49 -26.79
C TYR A 275 -3.83 0.07 -25.58
N TYR A 276 -2.57 -0.32 -25.45
CA TYR A 276 -1.67 0.11 -24.40
C TYR A 276 -0.43 0.78 -25.00
N ASP A 277 0.03 1.85 -24.39
CA ASP A 277 1.17 2.64 -24.87
C ASP A 277 2.49 1.89 -24.77
N HIS A 278 2.63 1.08 -23.71
CA HIS A 278 3.75 0.18 -23.43
C HIS A 278 3.23 -1.10 -22.79
N TYR A 279 4.05 -2.15 -22.71
CA TYR A 279 3.66 -3.35 -22.00
C TYR A 279 4.83 -4.06 -21.34
N ILE A 280 4.50 -4.86 -20.34
CA ILE A 280 5.42 -5.70 -19.58
C ILE A 280 4.89 -7.13 -19.62
N GLU A 281 5.73 -8.06 -20.03
CA GLU A 281 5.46 -9.49 -19.86
C GLU A 281 6.01 -9.93 -18.51
N LEU A 282 5.11 -10.33 -17.61
CA LEU A 282 5.41 -10.81 -16.26
C LEU A 282 5.07 -12.29 -16.15
N ASP A 283 6.07 -13.15 -16.23
CA ASP A 283 5.92 -14.56 -15.88
C ASP A 283 6.23 -14.76 -14.39
N LEU A 284 5.21 -15.09 -13.61
CA LEU A 284 5.34 -15.31 -12.16
C LEU A 284 6.27 -16.48 -11.82
N SER A 285 6.43 -17.45 -12.73
CA SER A 285 7.29 -18.61 -12.52
C SER A 285 8.79 -18.31 -12.61
N GLU A 286 9.15 -17.13 -13.16
CA GLU A 286 10.54 -16.67 -13.26
C GLU A 286 10.98 -15.83 -12.04
N ILE A 287 10.05 -15.49 -11.14
CA ILE A 287 10.37 -14.67 -9.98
C ILE A 287 11.05 -15.53 -8.91
N GLU A 288 12.12 -14.99 -8.36
CA GLU A 288 12.87 -15.56 -7.23
C GLU A 288 12.66 -14.71 -5.98
N PRO A 289 12.99 -15.23 -4.76
CA PRO A 289 13.04 -14.38 -3.56
C PRO A 289 14.02 -13.22 -3.73
N MET A 290 13.52 -12.01 -3.50
CA MET A 290 14.22 -10.75 -3.75
C MET A 290 14.58 -10.01 -2.46
N ILE A 291 15.60 -9.17 -2.54
CA ILE A 291 15.90 -8.15 -1.54
C ILE A 291 16.17 -6.83 -2.25
N ALA A 292 15.49 -5.76 -1.83
CA ALA A 292 15.84 -4.42 -2.28
C ALA A 292 16.82 -3.78 -1.29
N LEU A 293 18.03 -3.57 -1.73
CA LEU A 293 19.07 -2.94 -0.94
C LEU A 293 18.77 -1.45 -0.69
N PRO A 294 19.28 -0.83 0.37
CA PRO A 294 19.15 0.61 0.56
C PRO A 294 19.64 1.38 -0.70
N TYR A 295 19.03 2.46 -1.15
CA TYR A 295 18.04 3.33 -0.50
C TYR A 295 16.80 3.52 -1.36
N HIS A 296 16.47 2.55 -2.20
CA HIS A 296 15.29 2.60 -3.08
C HIS A 296 14.77 1.19 -3.35
N PRO A 297 13.44 0.96 -3.46
CA PRO A 297 12.87 -0.35 -3.80
C PRO A 297 13.37 -0.93 -5.14
N SER A 298 13.77 -0.08 -6.10
CA SER A 298 14.36 -0.53 -7.37
C SER A 298 15.78 -1.11 -7.26
N ASN A 299 16.45 -0.95 -6.11
CA ASN A 299 17.76 -1.57 -5.85
C ASN A 299 17.61 -3.07 -5.54
N ALA A 300 16.67 -3.73 -6.20
CA ALA A 300 16.31 -5.10 -5.96
C ALA A 300 17.24 -6.08 -6.68
N VAL A 301 17.64 -7.13 -5.96
CA VAL A 301 18.44 -8.24 -6.48
C VAL A 301 17.90 -9.55 -5.91
N PRO A 302 18.03 -10.68 -6.62
CA PRO A 302 17.76 -11.99 -6.01
C PRO A 302 18.62 -12.20 -4.77
N ILE A 303 18.02 -12.72 -3.69
CA ILE A 303 18.76 -13.04 -2.45
C ILE A 303 19.92 -13.98 -2.74
N ARG A 304 19.74 -14.92 -3.66
CA ARG A 304 20.78 -15.83 -4.12
C ARG A 304 22.03 -15.11 -4.65
N GLU A 305 21.84 -14.04 -5.44
CA GLU A 305 22.95 -13.26 -5.98
C GLU A 305 23.70 -12.48 -4.91
N LEU A 306 22.96 -11.85 -3.98
CA LEU A 306 23.56 -11.16 -2.84
C LEU A 306 24.39 -12.13 -1.98
N LYS A 307 23.89 -13.34 -1.73
CA LYS A 307 24.60 -14.36 -0.94
C LYS A 307 25.83 -14.92 -1.67
N ALA A 308 25.80 -14.98 -3.00
CA ALA A 308 26.92 -15.49 -3.80
C ALA A 308 28.13 -14.52 -3.83
N ASP A 309 27.88 -13.21 -3.76
CA ASP A 309 28.93 -12.18 -3.75
C ASP A 309 28.55 -11.03 -2.80
N PRO A 310 28.53 -11.26 -1.49
CA PRO A 310 28.07 -10.27 -0.52
C PRO A 310 28.96 -9.03 -0.46
N VAL A 311 30.25 -9.16 -0.73
CA VAL A 311 31.20 -8.02 -0.72
C VAL A 311 30.82 -7.01 -1.79
N ARG A 312 30.54 -7.45 -3.00
CA ARG A 312 30.13 -6.60 -4.13
C ARG A 312 28.97 -5.67 -3.78
N TYR A 313 27.99 -6.18 -3.04
CA TYR A 313 26.76 -5.46 -2.73
C TYR A 313 26.82 -4.66 -1.43
N LEU A 314 27.54 -5.15 -0.43
CA LEU A 314 27.56 -4.55 0.91
C LEU A 314 28.70 -3.54 1.11
N GLU A 315 29.83 -3.66 0.39
CA GLU A 315 30.93 -2.71 0.49
C GLU A 315 30.53 -1.27 0.13
N PRO A 316 29.78 -1.01 -0.99
CA PRO A 316 29.35 0.34 -1.32
C PRO A 316 28.40 0.97 -0.28
N LEU A 317 27.74 0.15 0.51
CA LEU A 317 26.82 0.56 1.58
C LEU A 317 27.53 0.70 2.94
N GLY A 318 28.82 0.35 3.03
CA GLY A 318 29.54 0.34 4.29
C GLY A 318 29.08 -0.74 5.28
N LEU A 319 28.52 -1.84 4.77
CA LEU A 319 27.91 -2.94 5.55
C LEU A 319 28.77 -4.22 5.57
N LEU A 320 30.09 -4.13 5.34
CA LEU A 320 30.97 -5.30 5.38
C LEU A 320 31.00 -6.00 6.74
N ASP A 321 30.73 -5.29 7.81
CA ASP A 321 30.60 -5.84 9.17
C ASP A 321 29.38 -6.77 9.32
N LYS A 322 28.46 -6.78 8.36
CA LYS A 322 27.33 -7.72 8.31
C LYS A 322 27.73 -9.07 7.71
N ILE A 323 28.93 -9.21 7.18
CA ILE A 323 29.46 -10.49 6.72
C ILE A 323 30.18 -11.15 7.90
N VAL A 324 29.55 -12.15 8.48
CA VAL A 324 30.06 -12.91 9.63
C VAL A 324 30.20 -14.37 9.22
N ASP A 325 31.38 -14.91 9.33
CA ASP A 325 31.69 -16.32 8.93
C ASP A 325 31.23 -16.68 7.51
N GLY A 326 31.31 -15.70 6.59
CA GLY A 326 30.90 -15.87 5.19
C GLY A 326 29.39 -15.79 4.95
N GLN A 327 28.60 -15.51 5.98
CA GLN A 327 27.14 -15.34 5.92
C GLN A 327 26.75 -13.91 6.20
N ILE A 328 25.58 -13.49 5.69
CA ILE A 328 25.06 -12.14 5.96
C ILE A 328 24.19 -12.19 7.20
N GLN A 329 24.60 -11.46 8.24
CA GLN A 329 23.86 -11.31 9.49
C GLN A 329 23.07 -9.99 9.46
N VAL A 330 21.76 -10.07 9.65
CA VAL A 330 20.87 -8.91 9.82
C VAL A 330 20.46 -8.76 11.27
N ASP A 331 20.09 -7.54 11.67
CA ASP A 331 19.85 -7.22 13.09
C ASP A 331 18.37 -7.25 13.44
N GLN A 332 17.47 -7.03 12.47
CA GLN A 332 16.05 -6.88 12.72
C GLN A 332 15.22 -7.30 11.51
N GLY A 333 14.10 -7.99 11.77
CA GLY A 333 13.06 -8.28 10.80
C GLY A 333 11.74 -7.60 11.18
N ILE A 334 11.05 -7.00 10.21
CA ILE A 334 9.75 -6.36 10.41
C ILE A 334 8.79 -6.76 9.30
N ILE A 335 7.60 -7.21 9.69
CA ILE A 335 6.48 -7.48 8.77
C ILE A 335 5.35 -6.52 9.15
N ALA A 336 5.06 -5.52 8.31
CA ALA A 336 4.19 -4.43 8.74
C ALA A 336 3.48 -3.71 7.60
N GLY A 337 2.48 -2.92 7.99
CA GLY A 337 1.81 -1.95 7.14
C GLY A 337 0.86 -2.56 6.10
N CYS A 338 0.50 -1.72 5.14
CA CYS A 338 -0.44 -2.09 4.07
C CYS A 338 0.11 -3.09 3.05
N ALA A 339 1.41 -3.36 3.05
CA ALA A 339 2.07 -4.37 2.22
C ALA A 339 2.30 -5.67 3.01
N GLY A 340 3.02 -5.61 4.15
CA GLY A 340 3.44 -6.79 4.91
C GLY A 340 2.36 -7.34 5.83
N GLY A 341 1.52 -6.48 6.42
CA GLY A 341 0.53 -6.85 7.46
C GLY A 341 -0.73 -7.53 6.95
N LEU A 342 -0.78 -8.02 5.71
CA LEU A 342 -1.91 -8.76 5.14
C LEU A 342 -1.98 -10.17 5.74
N TYR A 343 -3.20 -10.72 5.82
CA TYR A 343 -3.46 -11.99 6.52
C TYR A 343 -2.60 -13.14 6.00
N GLU A 344 -2.54 -13.36 4.70
CA GLU A 344 -1.79 -14.48 4.13
C GLU A 344 -0.28 -14.36 4.34
N ASN A 345 0.29 -13.16 4.36
CA ASN A 345 1.70 -12.96 4.70
C ASN A 345 2.02 -13.39 6.13
N LEU A 346 1.09 -13.12 7.06
CA LEU A 346 1.24 -13.46 8.49
C LEU A 346 1.04 -14.95 8.73
N GLU A 347 0.12 -15.58 7.99
CA GLU A 347 -0.08 -17.03 7.99
C GLU A 347 1.17 -17.77 7.46
N GLU A 348 1.74 -17.31 6.35
CA GLU A 348 2.98 -17.86 5.79
C GLU A 348 4.16 -17.71 6.76
N ALA A 349 4.34 -16.53 7.35
CA ALA A 349 5.39 -16.29 8.33
C ALA A 349 5.26 -17.20 9.56
N ALA A 350 4.05 -17.38 10.07
CA ALA A 350 3.78 -18.29 11.18
C ALA A 350 4.07 -19.76 10.81
N ALA A 351 3.73 -20.18 9.59
CA ALA A 351 4.00 -21.53 9.12
C ALA A 351 5.51 -21.82 9.00
N ILE A 352 6.30 -20.84 8.54
CA ILE A 352 7.77 -20.95 8.45
C ILE A 352 8.40 -21.02 9.85
N LEU A 353 7.85 -20.26 10.82
CA LEU A 353 8.35 -20.21 12.19
C LEU A 353 7.80 -21.32 13.09
N ASN A 354 6.87 -22.13 12.61
CA ASN A 354 6.20 -23.16 13.41
C ASN A 354 7.19 -24.16 14.04
N GLY A 355 7.18 -24.21 15.37
CA GLY A 355 8.12 -25.03 16.15
C GLY A 355 9.59 -24.53 16.12
N GLY A 356 9.85 -23.38 15.49
CA GLY A 356 11.16 -22.73 15.44
C GLY A 356 11.33 -21.66 16.50
N SER A 357 12.41 -20.89 16.39
CA SER A 357 12.74 -19.79 17.29
C SER A 357 13.51 -18.71 16.52
N VAL A 358 13.25 -17.44 16.82
CA VAL A 358 14.06 -16.31 16.32
C VAL A 358 15.45 -16.25 17.00
N GLY A 359 15.73 -17.17 17.92
CA GLY A 359 16.97 -17.23 18.65
C GLY A 359 16.98 -16.35 19.91
N ASN A 360 18.10 -16.39 20.64
CA ASN A 360 18.32 -15.64 21.88
C ASN A 360 19.44 -14.59 21.75
N GLY A 361 19.81 -14.27 20.51
CA GLY A 361 20.81 -13.26 20.18
C GLY A 361 20.21 -11.86 20.04
N ALA A 362 20.89 -11.02 19.29
CA ALA A 362 20.49 -9.62 19.09
C ALA A 362 19.36 -9.45 18.05
N PHE A 363 19.09 -10.45 17.20
CA PHE A 363 18.05 -10.36 16.19
C PHE A 363 16.67 -10.28 16.84
N ALA A 364 15.82 -9.42 16.30
CA ALA A 364 14.44 -9.25 16.73
C ALA A 364 13.48 -9.29 15.55
N LEU A 365 12.31 -9.93 15.72
CA LEU A 365 11.22 -9.94 14.76
C LEU A 365 10.01 -9.20 15.32
N SER A 366 9.53 -8.18 14.60
CA SER A 366 8.28 -7.48 14.92
C SER A 366 7.25 -7.66 13.81
N VAL A 367 6.00 -7.88 14.21
CA VAL A 367 4.87 -8.13 13.31
C VAL A 367 3.73 -7.17 13.63
N TYR A 368 3.22 -6.48 12.61
CA TYR A 368 2.12 -5.52 12.71
C TYR A 368 1.03 -5.91 11.71
N PRO A 369 -0.08 -6.53 12.15
CA PRO A 369 -1.22 -6.75 11.26
C PRO A 369 -1.75 -5.42 10.71
N ALA A 370 -2.27 -5.43 9.49
CA ALA A 370 -2.72 -4.19 8.84
C ALA A 370 -4.05 -3.65 9.41
N SER A 371 -4.84 -4.51 10.08
CA SER A 371 -6.11 -4.12 10.70
C SER A 371 -6.44 -4.98 11.93
N THR A 372 -7.35 -4.49 12.77
CA THR A 372 -7.87 -5.25 13.91
C THR A 372 -8.67 -6.49 13.47
N PRO A 373 -9.48 -6.48 12.40
CA PRO A 373 -10.06 -7.71 11.85
C PRO A 373 -9.03 -8.77 11.50
N ILE A 374 -7.91 -8.41 10.86
CA ILE A 374 -6.81 -9.34 10.59
C ILE A 374 -6.20 -9.86 11.89
N ASN A 375 -5.95 -8.96 12.87
CA ASN A 375 -5.39 -9.36 14.17
C ASN A 375 -6.31 -10.32 14.92
N GLN A 376 -7.62 -10.12 14.87
CA GLN A 376 -8.58 -11.06 15.44
C GLN A 376 -8.52 -12.43 14.75
N ALA A 377 -8.50 -12.46 13.42
CA ALA A 377 -8.39 -13.71 12.67
C ALA A 377 -7.09 -14.47 12.97
N MET A 378 -5.98 -13.75 13.15
CA MET A 378 -4.70 -14.34 13.62
C MET A 378 -4.86 -15.03 14.98
N ALA A 379 -5.58 -14.40 15.90
CA ALA A 379 -5.83 -14.98 17.24
C ALA A 379 -6.72 -16.22 17.14
N GLU A 380 -7.79 -16.17 16.37
CA GLU A 380 -8.74 -17.27 16.19
C GLU A 380 -8.11 -18.47 15.47
N ASN A 381 -7.23 -18.21 14.51
CA ASN A 381 -6.57 -19.24 13.69
C ASN A 381 -5.22 -19.71 14.26
N GLY A 382 -4.81 -19.25 15.45
CA GLY A 382 -3.59 -19.68 16.11
C GLY A 382 -2.29 -19.09 15.53
N ILE A 383 -2.37 -18.22 14.54
CA ILE A 383 -1.22 -17.53 13.94
C ILE A 383 -0.51 -16.67 14.97
N LEU A 384 -1.26 -15.92 15.78
CA LEU A 384 -0.73 -15.09 16.86
C LEU A 384 0.06 -15.93 17.86
N ALA A 385 -0.47 -17.07 18.30
CA ALA A 385 0.20 -17.95 19.24
C ALA A 385 1.53 -18.47 18.66
N SER A 386 1.52 -18.95 17.41
CA SER A 386 2.70 -19.47 16.73
C SER A 386 3.82 -18.42 16.62
N LEU A 387 3.48 -17.17 16.28
CA LEU A 387 4.46 -16.08 16.19
C LEU A 387 5.07 -15.74 17.56
N LEU A 388 4.25 -15.70 18.63
CA LEU A 388 4.70 -15.45 19.99
C LEU A 388 5.57 -16.57 20.54
N GLU A 389 5.20 -17.84 20.29
CA GLU A 389 5.97 -19.01 20.70
C GLU A 389 7.36 -19.04 20.06
N ALA A 390 7.48 -18.59 18.80
CA ALA A 390 8.76 -18.45 18.12
C ALA A 390 9.63 -17.29 18.64
N GLY A 391 9.09 -16.41 19.49
CA GLY A 391 9.77 -15.24 20.02
C GLY A 391 9.56 -13.95 19.24
N GLY A 392 8.62 -13.92 18.30
CA GLY A 392 8.20 -12.72 17.61
C GLY A 392 7.41 -11.76 18.52
N VAL A 393 7.48 -10.48 18.25
CA VAL A 393 6.72 -9.44 18.95
C VAL A 393 5.57 -8.98 18.06
N VAL A 394 4.34 -9.30 18.43
CA VAL A 394 3.15 -8.85 17.69
C VAL A 394 2.63 -7.56 18.28
N LYS A 395 2.45 -6.54 17.46
CA LYS A 395 2.06 -5.19 17.83
C LYS A 395 0.74 -4.80 17.16
N PRO A 396 0.05 -3.74 17.65
CA PRO A 396 -1.17 -3.27 17.02
C PRO A 396 -0.93 -2.64 15.64
N CYS A 397 -2.01 -2.43 14.89
CA CYS A 397 -1.98 -1.83 13.55
C CYS A 397 -1.39 -0.42 13.57
N PHE A 398 -0.29 -0.22 12.86
CA PHE A 398 0.43 1.04 12.86
C PHE A 398 1.35 1.16 11.64
N CYS A 399 1.40 2.34 11.03
CA CYS A 399 2.25 2.61 9.86
C CYS A 399 3.70 2.98 10.21
N GLY A 400 4.02 3.15 11.50
CA GLY A 400 5.30 3.64 11.97
C GLY A 400 6.54 3.01 11.35
N PRO A 401 6.64 1.67 11.26
CA PRO A 401 7.80 1.03 10.65
C PRO A 401 8.07 1.42 9.18
N CYS A 402 7.06 1.92 8.46
CA CYS A 402 7.23 2.35 7.07
C CYS A 402 7.94 3.71 6.95
N PHE A 403 7.98 4.52 8.02
CA PHE A 403 8.56 5.87 7.98
C PHE A 403 9.54 6.18 9.15
N GLY A 404 10.02 5.15 9.85
CA GLY A 404 11.05 5.31 10.89
C GLY A 404 10.52 5.69 12.27
N ALA A 405 9.26 5.41 12.58
CA ALA A 405 8.68 5.58 13.89
C ALA A 405 8.39 4.21 14.53
N GLY A 406 9.00 3.95 15.68
CA GLY A 406 8.94 2.65 16.37
C GLY A 406 9.77 1.56 15.66
N ASP A 407 10.23 0.59 16.42
CA ASP A 407 11.06 -0.54 15.93
C ASP A 407 12.26 -0.09 15.09
N VAL A 408 13.03 0.82 15.61
CA VAL A 408 14.25 1.28 14.97
C VAL A 408 15.42 0.35 15.29
N PRO A 409 16.31 0.04 14.34
CA PRO A 409 17.51 -0.75 14.59
C PRO A 409 18.56 0.06 15.34
N ASN A 410 19.55 -0.63 15.91
CA ASN A 410 20.72 0.00 16.53
C ASN A 410 21.61 0.73 15.50
N HIS A 411 22.56 1.52 15.99
CA HIS A 411 23.61 2.11 15.15
C HIS A 411 24.32 1.03 14.31
N ARG A 412 24.49 1.26 13.01
CA ARG A 412 24.98 0.32 11.99
C ARG A 412 24.09 -0.93 11.81
N GLY A 413 22.89 -0.93 12.34
CA GLY A 413 21.94 -2.03 12.15
C GLY A 413 21.41 -2.10 10.73
N LEU A 414 21.26 -3.33 10.21
CA LEU A 414 20.54 -3.65 8.99
C LEU A 414 19.19 -4.27 9.35
N SER A 415 18.11 -3.55 9.01
CA SER A 415 16.73 -4.01 9.20
C SER A 415 16.17 -4.52 7.87
N ILE A 416 15.66 -5.75 7.83
CA ILE A 416 14.91 -6.27 6.69
C ILE A 416 13.42 -6.12 6.94
N ARG A 417 12.69 -5.54 5.99
CA ARG A 417 11.29 -5.17 6.19
C ARG A 417 10.40 -5.56 5.02
N HIS A 418 9.25 -6.12 5.34
CA HIS A 418 8.13 -6.15 4.41
C HIS A 418 7.28 -4.91 4.70
N THR A 419 7.73 -3.78 4.18
CA THR A 419 7.08 -2.47 4.17
C THR A 419 7.25 -1.88 2.77
N THR A 420 6.83 -0.65 2.54
CA THR A 420 6.82 -0.10 1.18
C THR A 420 8.09 0.62 0.78
N ARG A 421 8.88 1.15 1.72
CA ARG A 421 10.04 2.02 1.43
C ARG A 421 11.26 1.74 2.28
N ASN A 422 12.43 1.93 1.66
CA ASN A 422 13.75 1.84 2.29
C ASN A 422 14.63 3.07 1.99
N PHE A 423 14.01 4.25 1.80
CA PHE A 423 14.71 5.51 1.58
C PHE A 423 15.60 5.87 2.77
N PRO A 424 16.64 6.74 2.59
CA PRO A 424 17.48 7.17 3.68
C PRO A 424 16.67 7.71 4.88
N ASN A 425 17.10 7.38 6.10
CA ASN A 425 16.51 7.75 7.39
C ASN A 425 15.10 7.19 7.68
N ARG A 426 14.58 6.30 6.84
CA ARG A 426 13.31 5.58 7.09
C ARG A 426 13.42 4.54 8.19
N GLU A 427 14.60 4.18 8.60
CA GLU A 427 14.90 3.33 9.74
C GLU A 427 14.80 4.06 11.09
N GLY A 428 14.72 5.40 11.10
CA GLY A 428 14.62 6.22 12.31
C GLY A 428 15.97 6.64 12.91
N SER A 429 17.08 6.44 12.19
CA SER A 429 18.39 6.94 12.64
C SER A 429 18.46 8.48 12.58
N LYS A 430 19.37 9.05 13.39
CA LYS A 430 19.63 10.49 13.45
C LYS A 430 21.05 10.80 12.99
N PRO A 431 21.29 11.02 11.69
CA PRO A 431 22.63 11.24 11.16
C PRO A 431 23.34 12.46 11.78
N GLY A 432 22.60 13.51 12.16
CA GLY A 432 23.15 14.67 12.86
C GLY A 432 23.72 14.35 14.25
N GLU A 433 23.38 13.21 14.83
CA GLU A 433 23.93 12.67 16.08
C GLU A 433 24.95 11.55 15.82
N GLY A 434 25.40 11.37 14.58
CA GLY A 434 26.35 10.34 14.18
C GLY A 434 25.76 8.93 14.05
N GLN A 435 24.43 8.78 14.14
CA GLN A 435 23.77 7.50 14.00
C GLN A 435 23.61 7.15 12.51
N GLN A 436 23.76 5.87 12.19
CA GLN A 436 23.53 5.29 10.89
C GLN A 436 22.85 3.94 11.05
N ALA A 437 21.84 3.68 10.27
CA ALA A 437 21.23 2.37 10.11
C ALA A 437 20.60 2.28 8.73
N MET A 438 20.23 1.10 8.30
CA MET A 438 19.73 0.89 6.95
C MET A 438 18.55 -0.08 6.91
N VAL A 439 17.68 0.14 5.94
CA VAL A 439 16.57 -0.75 5.64
C VAL A 439 16.78 -1.40 4.29
N ALA A 440 16.62 -2.72 4.23
CA ALA A 440 16.39 -3.47 3.00
C ALA A 440 14.95 -4.01 2.99
N LEU A 441 14.34 -4.11 1.81
CA LEU A 441 12.99 -4.67 1.69
C LEU A 441 13.06 -6.14 1.29
N MET A 442 12.24 -6.96 1.92
CA MET A 442 12.10 -8.39 1.63
C MET A 442 10.66 -8.85 1.84
N ASP A 443 10.28 -9.95 1.19
CA ASP A 443 8.99 -10.59 1.45
C ASP A 443 8.93 -11.19 2.86
N ALA A 444 7.73 -11.21 3.44
CA ALA A 444 7.48 -11.73 4.79
C ALA A 444 7.95 -13.18 4.97
N ARG A 445 7.86 -13.99 3.91
CA ARG A 445 8.31 -15.38 3.91
C ARG A 445 9.83 -15.47 4.14
N SER A 446 10.61 -14.69 3.39
CA SER A 446 12.07 -14.65 3.53
C SER A 446 12.50 -13.95 4.83
N ILE A 447 11.74 -12.99 5.33
CA ILE A 447 11.96 -12.41 6.69
C ILE A 447 11.76 -13.49 7.76
N ALA A 448 10.68 -14.28 7.68
CA ALA A 448 10.44 -15.36 8.62
C ALA A 448 11.52 -16.47 8.53
N ALA A 449 11.96 -16.83 7.33
CA ALA A 449 13.06 -17.77 7.14
C ALA A 449 14.37 -17.25 7.75
N THR A 450 14.68 -15.98 7.58
CA THR A 450 15.83 -15.31 8.20
C THR A 450 15.70 -15.30 9.73
N ALA A 451 14.51 -15.02 10.23
CA ALA A 451 14.22 -15.05 11.67
C ALA A 451 14.42 -16.45 12.28
N ALA A 452 13.94 -17.51 11.59
CA ALA A 452 14.13 -18.91 12.02
C ALA A 452 15.60 -19.32 12.07
N HIS A 453 16.50 -18.58 11.42
CA HIS A 453 17.96 -18.76 11.46
C HIS A 453 18.67 -17.71 12.30
N GLY A 454 17.98 -17.08 13.27
CA GLY A 454 18.58 -16.12 14.22
C GLY A 454 19.16 -14.86 13.55
N GLY A 455 18.63 -14.45 12.40
CA GLY A 455 19.07 -13.29 11.65
C GLY A 455 20.06 -13.57 10.51
N ILE A 456 20.42 -14.82 10.26
CA ILE A 456 21.21 -15.19 9.07
C ILE A 456 20.32 -15.08 7.84
N LEU A 457 20.70 -14.24 6.88
CA LEU A 457 19.91 -13.98 5.67
C LEU A 457 19.62 -15.30 4.92
N THR A 458 18.34 -15.64 4.87
CA THR A 458 17.84 -16.89 4.29
C THR A 458 16.62 -16.60 3.42
N ALA A 459 16.63 -17.09 2.19
CA ALA A 459 15.45 -17.01 1.32
C ALA A 459 14.43 -18.09 1.69
N ALA A 460 13.15 -17.80 1.55
CA ALA A 460 12.09 -18.72 1.97
C ALA A 460 12.07 -20.02 1.17
N ASN A 461 12.55 -20.02 -0.09
CA ASN A 461 12.68 -21.22 -0.90
C ASN A 461 13.87 -22.15 -0.48
N GLU A 462 14.70 -21.71 0.48
CA GLU A 462 15.79 -22.52 1.05
C GLU A 462 15.31 -23.35 2.26
N VAL A 463 14.12 -23.09 2.77
CA VAL A 463 13.57 -23.76 3.95
C VAL A 463 12.33 -24.58 3.59
N PRO A 464 12.21 -25.82 4.09
CA PRO A 464 11.00 -26.60 3.91
C PRO A 464 9.92 -26.10 4.87
N TYR A 465 8.76 -25.73 4.32
CA TYR A 465 7.58 -25.43 5.13
C TYR A 465 6.31 -25.75 4.35
N MET A 466 5.21 -25.89 5.06
CA MET A 466 3.91 -26.13 4.47
C MET A 466 2.87 -25.29 5.20
N VAL A 467 2.07 -24.58 4.45
CA VAL A 467 1.00 -23.75 5.00
C VAL A 467 -0.29 -24.54 5.03
N GLU A 468 -0.82 -24.73 6.22
CA GLU A 468 -2.19 -25.19 6.40
C GLU A 468 -3.12 -23.98 6.31
N ARG A 469 -3.62 -23.71 5.11
CA ARG A 469 -4.50 -22.55 4.86
C ARG A 469 -5.74 -22.60 5.73
N ARG A 470 -5.98 -21.52 6.46
CA ARG A 470 -7.16 -21.34 7.31
C ARG A 470 -8.02 -20.22 6.75
N PRO A 471 -9.35 -20.38 6.70
CA PRO A 471 -10.22 -19.35 6.15
C PRO A 471 -10.07 -18.03 6.92
N TYR A 472 -9.86 -16.94 6.20
CA TYR A 472 -9.98 -15.61 6.75
C TYR A 472 -11.45 -15.20 6.75
N HIS A 473 -12.01 -14.97 7.93
CA HIS A 473 -13.35 -14.44 8.11
C HIS A 473 -13.28 -12.99 8.57
N TYR A 474 -13.72 -12.09 7.71
CA TYR A 474 -13.76 -10.68 8.04
C TYR A 474 -14.83 -10.37 9.08
N ASN A 475 -14.46 -9.62 10.11
CA ASN A 475 -15.37 -9.19 11.17
C ASN A 475 -15.54 -7.65 11.19
N GLY A 476 -16.40 -7.11 10.33
CA GLY A 476 -16.72 -5.68 10.26
C GLY A 476 -17.39 -5.11 11.51
N ALA A 477 -17.95 -5.96 12.40
CA ALA A 477 -18.54 -5.50 13.66
C ALA A 477 -17.52 -4.79 14.57
N ILE A 478 -16.22 -5.04 14.39
CA ILE A 478 -15.15 -4.32 15.10
C ILE A 478 -15.24 -2.83 14.79
N TYR A 479 -15.31 -2.47 13.50
CA TYR A 479 -15.40 -1.07 13.08
C TYR A 479 -16.73 -0.44 13.48
N GLN A 480 -17.84 -1.16 13.36
CA GLN A 480 -19.16 -0.69 13.80
C GLN A 480 -19.20 -0.31 15.28
N LYS A 481 -18.42 -0.99 16.13
CA LYS A 481 -18.34 -0.72 17.57
C LYS A 481 -17.36 0.39 17.93
N ARG A 482 -16.35 0.63 17.11
CA ARG A 482 -15.22 1.49 17.51
C ARG A 482 -15.05 2.73 16.64
N CYS A 483 -15.34 2.66 15.33
CA CYS A 483 -15.23 3.79 14.44
C CYS A 483 -16.49 4.66 14.50
N TYR A 484 -16.31 5.98 14.42
CA TYR A 484 -17.45 6.88 14.25
C TYR A 484 -17.78 6.98 12.74
N ASN A 485 -19.03 6.74 12.40
CA ASN A 485 -19.54 6.90 11.04
C ASN A 485 -20.60 8.02 11.01
N GLY A 486 -20.19 9.18 10.49
CA GLY A 486 -20.99 10.38 10.35
C GLY A 486 -21.57 10.59 8.95
N LEU A 487 -21.46 9.64 8.03
CA LEU A 487 -21.97 9.78 6.67
C LEU A 487 -23.46 10.13 6.66
N GLY A 488 -23.83 11.23 5.99
CA GLY A 488 -25.19 11.77 5.95
C GLY A 488 -25.70 12.28 7.31
N LYS A 489 -24.83 12.52 8.29
CA LYS A 489 -25.16 12.94 9.65
C LYS A 489 -24.27 14.11 10.10
N ALA A 490 -23.94 15.01 9.18
CA ALA A 490 -23.19 16.23 9.52
C ALA A 490 -23.92 17.04 10.58
N LYS A 491 -23.17 17.58 11.54
CA LYS A 491 -23.66 18.42 12.63
C LYS A 491 -22.97 19.78 12.57
N PRO A 492 -23.50 20.73 11.79
CA PRO A 492 -22.86 22.04 11.61
C PRO A 492 -22.59 22.78 12.92
N GLU A 493 -23.42 22.54 13.95
CA GLU A 493 -23.29 23.10 15.29
C GLU A 493 -22.18 22.49 16.14
N GLU A 494 -21.61 21.36 15.75
CA GLU A 494 -20.51 20.75 16.49
C GLU A 494 -19.29 21.67 16.47
N GLU A 495 -18.68 21.88 17.64
CA GLU A 495 -17.47 22.69 17.76
C GLU A 495 -16.24 21.85 17.38
N LEU A 496 -15.31 22.44 16.62
CA LEU A 496 -14.02 21.81 16.38
C LEU A 496 -13.17 21.93 17.65
N ILE A 497 -12.66 20.81 18.12
CA ILE A 497 -11.80 20.78 19.31
C ILE A 497 -10.36 20.90 18.83
N MET A 498 -9.75 22.05 19.13
CA MET A 498 -8.39 22.38 18.72
C MET A 498 -7.48 22.41 19.93
N GLY A 499 -6.42 21.60 19.92
CA GLY A 499 -5.34 21.70 20.89
C GLY A 499 -4.47 22.94 20.64
N PRO A 500 -3.58 23.30 21.57
CA PRO A 500 -2.74 24.50 21.47
C PRO A 500 -1.83 24.53 20.22
N ASN A 501 -1.56 23.36 19.62
CA ASN A 501 -0.76 23.20 18.41
C ASN A 501 -1.56 23.39 17.12
N ILE A 502 -2.90 23.44 17.19
CA ILE A 502 -3.77 23.59 16.03
C ILE A 502 -4.24 25.04 15.97
N THR A 503 -3.66 25.81 15.06
CA THR A 503 -4.04 27.20 14.86
C THR A 503 -5.39 27.28 14.16
N ASP A 504 -6.31 28.09 14.69
CA ASP A 504 -7.56 28.40 14.03
C ASP A 504 -7.31 29.40 12.89
N TRP A 505 -7.43 28.93 11.66
CA TRP A 505 -7.22 29.76 10.49
C TRP A 505 -8.45 30.63 10.20
N PRO A 506 -8.24 31.93 9.92
CA PRO A 506 -9.32 32.82 9.52
C PRO A 506 -9.89 32.39 8.17
N ALA A 507 -11.15 32.79 7.90
CA ALA A 507 -11.72 32.62 6.57
C ALA A 507 -10.87 33.34 5.52
N ILE A 508 -10.61 32.66 4.41
CA ILE A 508 -9.93 33.25 3.26
C ILE A 508 -10.96 34.07 2.50
N GLU A 509 -10.75 35.39 2.35
CA GLU A 509 -11.54 36.18 1.45
C GLU A 509 -11.26 35.75 0.01
N PRO A 510 -12.28 35.54 -0.83
CA PRO A 510 -12.08 35.30 -2.25
C PRO A 510 -11.22 36.43 -2.84
N LEU A 511 -10.23 36.06 -3.65
CA LEU A 511 -9.51 37.05 -4.46
C LEU A 511 -10.59 37.83 -5.25
N LYS A 512 -10.67 39.12 -5.04
CA LYS A 512 -11.53 39.98 -5.90
C LYS A 512 -10.86 39.96 -7.26
N ASP A 513 -11.58 39.53 -8.28
CA ASP A 513 -11.14 39.73 -9.65
C ASP A 513 -10.86 41.24 -9.83
N GLU A 514 -9.60 41.59 -10.03
CA GLU A 514 -9.22 42.96 -10.40
C GLU A 514 -9.63 43.25 -11.86
N GLN A 515 -10.87 42.96 -12.21
CA GLN A 515 -11.50 43.33 -13.48
C GLN A 515 -12.88 43.89 -13.21
N GLU A 516 -12.90 45.09 -12.62
CA GLU A 516 -13.90 46.13 -12.87
C GLU A 516 -13.22 47.50 -12.99
#